data_87e9c0f1633b02b541e21041dc323c8c
#
_entry.id   87e9c0f1633b02b541e21041dc323c8c
#
_cell.length_a   1.000
_cell.length_b   1.000
_cell.length_c   1.000
_cell.angle_alpha   90.00
_cell.angle_beta   90.00
_cell.angle_gamma   90.00
#
_symmetry.space_group_name_H-M   'P 1'
#
loop_
_entity.id
_entity.type
_entity.pdbx_description
1 polymer ?
#
loop_
_entity_poly.entity_id
_entity_poly.type
_entity_poly.pdbx_seq_one_letter_code
_entity_poly.pdbx_strand_id
1 'polypeptide(L)'
;HFSEEWEFEFTPGFKTPDWAKGAVMYQIMVDRFNNGDKSNDVMTNEYAYIGRGVSKVENWMEPPAVDGTRQFYGGDLQGVIDKLEYLEKLGVEVIYFNPIFVSPSNHKYDTQDYDYIDPHFGKIVNDNGKLLKDGDNNNEHAQRYKVRTTDLANLEASNKLFVELVEKAHAHGIKIIIDGVFNHCGSFNKWMDKEKFYTK
;
A
#
# COMPACT_ATOMS: atom_id res chain seq x y z
N HIS A 1 -38.63 8.58 3.42
CA HIS A 1 -37.51 9.30 2.82
C HIS A 1 -37.23 8.66 1.48
N PHE A 2 -37.45 9.42 0.40
CA PHE A 2 -37.06 9.00 -0.96
C PHE A 2 -35.54 9.21 -1.05
N SER A 3 -34.82 8.19 -1.51
CA SER A 3 -33.41 8.32 -1.89
C SER A 3 -33.34 9.29 -3.09
N GLU A 4 -32.26 10.06 -3.16
CA GLU A 4 -31.96 10.86 -4.36
C GLU A 4 -31.93 9.93 -5.56
N GLU A 5 -32.56 10.34 -6.67
CA GLU A 5 -32.45 9.62 -7.93
C GLU A 5 -31.04 9.82 -8.48
N TRP A 6 -30.32 8.71 -8.72
CA TRP A 6 -29.02 8.73 -9.38
C TRP A 6 -29.21 8.38 -10.84
N GLU A 7 -28.85 9.30 -11.72
CA GLU A 7 -28.78 9.02 -13.15
C GLU A 7 -27.44 8.33 -13.47
N PHE A 8 -27.53 7.15 -14.09
CA PHE A 8 -26.38 6.45 -14.64
C PHE A 8 -26.43 6.54 -16.16
N GLU A 9 -25.40 7.11 -16.76
CA GLU A 9 -25.24 7.08 -18.20
C GLU A 9 -24.68 5.71 -18.60
N PHE A 10 -25.50 4.92 -19.30
CA PHE A 10 -25.06 3.65 -19.91
C PHE A 10 -24.48 3.94 -21.29
N THR A 11 -23.18 3.76 -21.47
CA THR A 11 -22.52 3.89 -22.77
C THR A 11 -22.60 2.57 -23.53
N PRO A 12 -23.52 2.42 -24.49
CA PRO A 12 -23.57 1.21 -25.31
C PRO A 12 -22.31 1.13 -26.18
N GLY A 13 -21.67 -0.04 -26.21
CA GLY A 13 -20.47 -0.25 -27.01
C GLY A 13 -19.16 -0.10 -26.26
N PHE A 14 -19.16 -0.19 -24.91
CA PHE A 14 -17.91 -0.32 -24.13
C PHE A 14 -17.06 -1.46 -24.73
N LYS A 15 -15.80 -1.14 -25.03
CA LYS A 15 -14.82 -2.09 -25.53
C LYS A 15 -13.70 -2.25 -24.51
N THR A 16 -13.47 -3.49 -24.08
CA THR A 16 -12.25 -3.82 -23.34
C THR A 16 -11.03 -3.45 -24.20
N PRO A 17 -10.02 -2.77 -23.63
CA PRO A 17 -8.78 -2.49 -24.33
C PRO A 17 -8.17 -3.75 -24.94
N ASP A 18 -7.70 -3.67 -26.18
CA ASP A 18 -7.21 -4.85 -26.90
C ASP A 18 -6.02 -5.53 -26.21
N TRP A 19 -5.17 -4.75 -25.53
CA TRP A 19 -4.06 -5.28 -24.76
C TRP A 19 -4.48 -6.14 -23.56
N ALA A 20 -5.69 -5.95 -23.02
CA ALA A 20 -6.20 -6.72 -21.86
C ALA A 20 -6.80 -8.07 -22.27
N LYS A 21 -7.11 -8.24 -23.56
CA LYS A 21 -7.73 -9.47 -24.06
C LYS A 21 -6.70 -10.58 -24.17
N GLY A 22 -6.82 -11.58 -23.30
CA GLY A 22 -5.92 -12.74 -23.27
C GLY A 22 -4.57 -12.46 -22.60
N ALA A 23 -4.36 -11.27 -22.01
CA ALA A 23 -3.11 -10.95 -21.33
C ALA A 23 -2.88 -11.82 -20.08
N VAL A 24 -1.64 -12.23 -19.87
CA VAL A 24 -1.22 -12.90 -18.63
C VAL A 24 -1.07 -11.85 -17.52
N MET A 25 -2.01 -11.88 -16.59
CA MET A 25 -2.02 -10.95 -15.44
C MET A 25 -1.49 -11.62 -14.19
N TYR A 26 -0.59 -10.94 -13.48
CA TYR A 26 -0.03 -11.37 -12.21
C TYR A 26 -0.46 -10.41 -11.10
N GLN A 27 -1.24 -10.90 -10.14
CA GLN A 27 -1.67 -10.09 -9.00
C GLN A 27 -0.60 -10.08 -7.91
N ILE A 28 -0.25 -8.91 -7.41
CA ILE A 28 0.76 -8.73 -6.35
C ILE A 28 0.14 -8.11 -5.11
N MET A 29 0.21 -8.82 -3.99
CA MET A 29 0.11 -8.26 -2.64
C MET A 29 1.51 -7.84 -2.23
N VAL A 30 1.80 -6.54 -2.27
CA VAL A 30 3.16 -5.98 -2.18
C VAL A 30 3.90 -6.43 -0.93
N ASP A 31 3.27 -6.35 0.26
CA ASP A 31 3.86 -6.79 1.54
C ASP A 31 4.42 -8.23 1.50
N ARG A 32 3.89 -9.08 0.61
CA ARG A 32 4.19 -10.51 0.54
C ARG A 32 4.97 -10.93 -0.70
N PHE A 33 5.47 -10.00 -1.48
CA PHE A 33 6.11 -10.32 -2.76
C PHE A 33 7.64 -10.37 -2.68
N ASN A 34 8.29 -9.26 -2.40
CA ASN A 34 9.75 -9.15 -2.25
C ASN A 34 10.11 -7.87 -1.50
N ASN A 35 11.02 -7.97 -0.53
CA ASN A 35 11.56 -6.82 0.21
C ASN A 35 12.85 -6.33 -0.48
N GLY A 36 12.78 -5.17 -1.11
CA GLY A 36 13.90 -4.53 -1.80
C GLY A 36 14.59 -3.43 -1.00
N ASP A 37 13.86 -2.79 -0.07
CA ASP A 37 14.38 -1.72 0.78
C ASP A 37 13.95 -1.90 2.25
N LYS A 38 14.78 -2.55 3.05
CA LYS A 38 14.48 -2.80 4.47
C LYS A 38 14.35 -1.53 5.33
N SER A 39 14.71 -0.36 4.80
CA SER A 39 14.61 0.90 5.54
C SER A 39 13.17 1.40 5.66
N ASN A 40 12.27 0.93 4.79
CA ASN A 40 10.86 1.28 4.80
C ASN A 40 9.97 0.27 5.56
N ASP A 41 10.52 -0.83 6.06
CA ASP A 41 9.77 -1.86 6.77
C ASP A 41 8.94 -1.27 7.93
N VAL A 42 7.70 -1.74 8.07
CA VAL A 42 6.91 -1.48 9.28
C VAL A 42 7.60 -2.11 10.48
N MET A 43 7.80 -1.32 11.52
CA MET A 43 8.47 -1.78 12.74
C MET A 43 7.47 -2.34 13.73
N THR A 44 7.89 -3.33 14.53
CA THR A 44 7.07 -3.82 15.65
C THR A 44 6.74 -2.66 16.60
N ASN A 45 5.45 -2.53 16.98
CA ASN A 45 4.92 -1.43 17.77
C ASN A 45 5.09 -0.04 17.13
N GLU A 46 5.14 0.05 15.82
CA GLU A 46 5.17 1.36 15.14
C GLU A 46 3.86 2.13 15.36
N TYR A 47 2.75 1.43 15.34
CA TYR A 47 1.40 1.92 15.67
C TYR A 47 0.51 0.77 16.13
N ALA A 48 -0.69 1.11 16.60
CA ALA A 48 -1.70 0.12 16.95
C ALA A 48 -2.79 0.06 15.86
N TYR A 49 -3.09 -1.13 15.38
CA TYR A 49 -4.16 -1.38 14.42
C TYR A 49 -5.13 -2.43 14.98
N ILE A 50 -6.43 -2.10 14.98
CA ILE A 50 -7.49 -2.92 15.61
C ILE A 50 -7.11 -3.26 17.07
N GLY A 51 -6.76 -2.23 17.85
CA GLY A 51 -6.52 -2.31 19.30
C GLY A 51 -5.25 -3.06 19.74
N ARG A 52 -4.33 -3.39 18.82
CA ARG A 52 -3.05 -4.02 19.13
C ARG A 52 -1.91 -3.46 18.28
N GLY A 53 -0.70 -3.47 18.83
CA GLY A 53 0.51 -3.10 18.08
C GLY A 53 0.70 -3.98 16.84
N VAL A 54 1.20 -3.35 15.77
CA VAL A 54 1.65 -4.07 14.57
C VAL A 54 2.96 -4.78 14.84
N SER A 55 3.29 -5.78 14.02
CA SER A 55 4.55 -6.54 14.14
C SER A 55 5.22 -6.74 12.79
N LYS A 56 6.54 -6.60 12.79
CA LYS A 56 7.40 -7.04 11.69
C LYS A 56 7.62 -8.55 11.80
N VAL A 57 7.55 -9.25 10.68
CA VAL A 57 7.94 -10.65 10.56
C VAL A 57 9.43 -10.71 10.21
N GLU A 58 10.24 -11.27 11.09
CA GLU A 58 11.70 -11.34 10.90
C GLU A 58 12.12 -12.46 9.95
N ASN A 59 11.41 -13.56 9.98
CA ASN A 59 11.68 -14.70 9.10
C ASN A 59 10.66 -14.73 7.95
N TRP A 60 11.10 -14.35 6.75
CA TRP A 60 10.24 -14.35 5.55
C TRP A 60 9.54 -15.67 5.26
N MET A 61 10.12 -16.80 5.68
CA MET A 61 9.56 -18.14 5.49
C MET A 61 8.56 -18.54 6.55
N GLU A 62 8.32 -17.71 7.55
CA GLU A 62 7.32 -17.97 8.60
C GLU A 62 5.90 -17.90 8.00
N PRO A 63 5.03 -18.89 8.27
CA PRO A 63 3.66 -18.84 7.77
C PRO A 63 2.87 -17.70 8.42
N PRO A 64 1.97 -17.03 7.68
CA PRO A 64 1.12 -15.97 8.23
C PRO A 64 0.25 -16.49 9.38
N ALA A 65 0.09 -15.67 10.43
CA ALA A 65 -0.87 -15.96 11.49
C ALA A 65 -2.32 -15.87 10.98
N VAL A 66 -3.25 -16.51 11.69
CA VAL A 66 -4.68 -16.57 11.34
C VAL A 66 -5.30 -15.16 11.25
N ASP A 67 -4.89 -14.22 12.13
CA ASP A 67 -5.31 -12.82 12.15
C ASP A 67 -4.19 -11.87 11.69
N GLY A 68 -3.47 -12.27 10.66
CA GLY A 68 -2.21 -11.67 10.21
C GLY A 68 -2.29 -10.28 9.57
N THR A 69 -3.42 -9.55 9.66
CA THR A 69 -3.57 -8.21 9.07
C THR A 69 -2.63 -7.16 9.66
N ARG A 70 -2.09 -7.41 10.88
CA ARG A 70 -1.12 -6.59 11.59
C ARG A 70 0.33 -7.06 11.45
N GLN A 71 0.56 -8.15 10.72
CA GLN A 71 1.90 -8.70 10.49
C GLN A 71 2.42 -8.25 9.12
N PHE A 72 3.60 -7.67 9.12
CA PHE A 72 4.24 -7.12 7.93
C PHE A 72 5.50 -7.90 7.60
N TYR A 73 5.61 -8.34 6.35
CA TYR A 73 6.78 -9.04 5.82
C TYR A 73 7.78 -8.07 5.19
N GLY A 74 7.33 -6.85 4.90
CA GLY A 74 8.19 -5.79 4.38
C GLY A 74 8.41 -5.85 2.86
N GLY A 75 7.57 -6.55 2.11
CA GLY A 75 7.56 -6.42 0.65
C GLY A 75 7.23 -4.99 0.23
N ASP A 76 7.89 -4.49 -0.82
CA ASP A 76 7.82 -3.10 -1.26
C ASP A 76 7.92 -2.93 -2.79
N LEU A 77 7.78 -1.70 -3.28
CA LEU A 77 7.84 -1.39 -4.72
C LEU A 77 9.26 -1.53 -5.28
N GLN A 78 10.30 -1.32 -4.48
CA GLN A 78 11.67 -1.59 -4.89
C GLN A 78 11.84 -3.09 -5.14
N GLY A 79 11.28 -3.93 -4.26
CA GLY A 79 11.28 -5.37 -4.43
C GLY A 79 10.55 -5.83 -5.70
N VAL A 80 9.48 -5.13 -6.09
CA VAL A 80 8.82 -5.39 -7.39
C VAL A 80 9.74 -5.00 -8.55
N ILE A 81 10.37 -3.82 -8.48
CA ILE A 81 11.34 -3.37 -9.50
C ILE A 81 12.45 -4.44 -9.68
N ASP A 82 13.00 -4.95 -8.59
CA ASP A 82 14.08 -5.94 -8.60
C ASP A 82 13.65 -7.29 -9.22
N LYS A 83 12.35 -7.52 -9.36
CA LYS A 83 11.77 -8.76 -9.92
C LYS A 83 11.14 -8.59 -11.30
N LEU A 84 11.24 -7.42 -11.94
CA LEU A 84 10.62 -7.20 -13.25
C LEU A 84 11.18 -8.16 -14.32
N GLU A 85 12.50 -8.40 -14.36
CA GLU A 85 13.10 -9.36 -15.27
C GLU A 85 12.57 -10.80 -15.05
N TYR A 86 12.37 -11.19 -13.78
CA TYR A 86 11.77 -12.48 -13.45
C TYR A 86 10.31 -12.57 -13.96
N LEU A 87 9.52 -11.52 -13.77
CA LEU A 87 8.12 -11.47 -14.22
C LEU A 87 8.04 -11.48 -15.75
N GLU A 88 8.91 -10.75 -16.44
CA GLU A 88 9.03 -10.79 -17.91
C GLU A 88 9.35 -12.21 -18.40
N LYS A 89 10.34 -12.89 -17.82
CA LYS A 89 10.71 -14.27 -18.17
C LYS A 89 9.59 -15.28 -17.89
N LEU A 90 8.73 -14.98 -16.89
CA LEU A 90 7.55 -15.78 -16.58
C LEU A 90 6.43 -15.57 -17.61
N GLY A 91 6.54 -14.57 -18.48
CA GLY A 91 5.53 -14.21 -19.48
C GLY A 91 4.42 -13.32 -18.96
N VAL A 92 4.65 -12.59 -17.87
CA VAL A 92 3.68 -11.62 -17.32
C VAL A 92 3.62 -10.42 -18.24
N GLU A 93 2.40 -10.06 -18.66
CA GLU A 93 2.13 -8.89 -19.50
C GLU A 93 1.49 -7.74 -18.72
N VAL A 94 0.87 -8.06 -17.57
CA VAL A 94 0.19 -7.07 -16.71
C VAL A 94 0.43 -7.42 -15.24
N ILE A 95 0.85 -6.46 -14.46
CA ILE A 95 0.84 -6.54 -13.00
C ILE A 95 -0.42 -5.85 -12.48
N TYR A 96 -1.22 -6.58 -11.70
CA TYR A 96 -2.33 -6.02 -10.93
C TYR A 96 -1.89 -5.89 -9.47
N PHE A 97 -1.72 -4.66 -9.00
CA PHE A 97 -1.42 -4.42 -7.60
C PHE A 97 -2.68 -4.48 -6.74
N ASN A 98 -2.66 -5.24 -5.63
CA ASN A 98 -3.52 -4.95 -4.49
C ASN A 98 -3.29 -3.49 -4.08
N PRO A 99 -4.22 -2.86 -3.32
CA PRO A 99 -4.08 -1.45 -2.97
C PRO A 99 -2.69 -1.09 -2.45
N ILE A 100 -2.16 0.07 -2.87
CA ILE A 100 -0.81 0.54 -2.53
C ILE A 100 -0.80 1.94 -1.90
N PHE A 101 -1.98 2.54 -1.72
CA PHE A 101 -2.12 3.83 -1.06
C PHE A 101 -1.86 3.74 0.44
N VAL A 102 -1.59 4.88 1.08
CA VAL A 102 -1.35 4.93 2.54
C VAL A 102 -2.48 4.24 3.28
N SER A 103 -2.17 3.22 4.07
CA SER A 103 -3.13 2.41 4.83
C SER A 103 -2.47 1.66 5.98
N PRO A 104 -3.17 1.47 7.12
CA PRO A 104 -2.59 0.84 8.29
C PRO A 104 -2.50 -0.69 8.24
N SER A 105 -3.20 -1.36 7.33
CA SER A 105 -3.10 -2.83 7.19
C SER A 105 -2.04 -3.25 6.17
N ASN A 106 -1.64 -4.51 6.21
CA ASN A 106 -0.74 -5.08 5.20
C ASN A 106 -1.41 -5.26 3.84
N HIS A 107 -2.73 -5.42 3.80
CA HIS A 107 -3.52 -5.59 2.56
C HIS A 107 -3.95 -4.26 1.92
N LYS A 108 -3.88 -3.14 2.66
CA LYS A 108 -4.15 -1.76 2.20
C LYS A 108 -5.58 -1.47 1.69
N TYR A 109 -6.58 -2.36 1.94
CA TYR A 109 -7.98 -2.09 1.59
C TYR A 109 -8.65 -1.07 2.51
N ASP A 110 -8.00 -0.61 3.56
CA ASP A 110 -8.47 0.37 4.55
C ASP A 110 -7.75 1.71 4.39
N THR A 111 -7.91 2.33 3.23
CA THR A 111 -7.18 3.51 2.80
C THR A 111 -7.26 4.68 3.80
N GLN A 112 -6.09 5.16 4.22
CA GLN A 112 -5.89 6.34 5.04
C GLN A 112 -5.80 7.62 4.19
N ASP A 113 -5.03 7.57 3.11
CA ASP A 113 -4.85 8.68 2.18
C ASP A 113 -4.81 8.15 0.74
N TYR A 114 -5.72 8.64 -0.12
CA TYR A 114 -5.82 8.26 -1.52
C TYR A 114 -4.87 9.02 -2.45
N ASP A 115 -4.23 10.10 -1.97
CA ASP A 115 -3.42 10.96 -2.83
C ASP A 115 -1.98 10.45 -2.99
N TYR A 116 -1.55 9.53 -2.11
CA TYR A 116 -0.15 9.11 -2.03
C TYR A 116 0.01 7.60 -1.88
N ILE A 117 1.11 7.11 -2.47
CA ILE A 117 1.61 5.76 -2.24
C ILE A 117 2.10 5.64 -0.79
N ASP A 118 1.82 4.50 -0.14
CA ASP A 118 2.26 4.25 1.23
C ASP A 118 3.79 4.25 1.31
N PRO A 119 4.39 5.09 2.17
CA PRO A 119 5.86 5.13 2.32
C PRO A 119 6.48 3.82 2.79
N HIS A 120 5.74 2.92 3.45
CA HIS A 120 6.22 1.58 3.78
C HIS A 120 6.31 0.66 2.55
N PHE A 121 5.63 1.00 1.45
CA PHE A 121 5.84 0.37 0.15
C PHE A 121 6.73 1.21 -0.76
N GLY A 122 6.87 2.48 -0.45
CA GLY A 122 7.60 3.47 -1.23
C GLY A 122 8.98 3.79 -0.65
N LYS A 123 9.19 5.08 -0.36
CA LYS A 123 10.46 5.61 0.13
C LYS A 123 10.25 6.46 1.36
N ILE A 124 10.99 6.14 2.44
CA ILE A 124 11.05 6.94 3.66
C ILE A 124 12.35 7.74 3.66
N VAL A 125 12.26 9.06 3.60
CA VAL A 125 13.41 9.98 3.61
C VAL A 125 13.54 10.70 4.96
N ASN A 126 12.40 10.94 5.63
CA ASN A 126 12.35 11.43 7.00
C ASN A 126 11.84 10.31 7.90
N ASP A 127 12.74 9.77 8.74
CA ASP A 127 12.44 8.66 9.64
C ASP A 127 12.84 9.02 11.08
N ASN A 128 11.91 9.60 11.80
CA ASN A 128 12.10 9.98 13.20
C ASN A 128 10.84 9.73 14.02
N GLY A 129 10.93 10.00 15.32
CA GLY A 129 9.84 9.75 16.25
C GLY A 129 9.96 8.42 16.98
N LYS A 130 9.17 8.28 18.03
CA LYS A 130 9.18 7.11 18.92
C LYS A 130 8.19 6.07 18.43
N LEU A 131 8.52 4.81 18.64
CA LEU A 131 7.60 3.69 18.58
C LEU A 131 6.67 3.71 19.80
N LEU A 132 5.53 3.02 19.71
CA LEU A 132 4.71 2.74 20.87
C LEU A 132 5.48 1.88 21.88
N LYS A 133 5.22 2.10 23.16
CA LYS A 133 5.67 1.17 24.20
C LYS A 133 4.88 -0.13 24.08
N ASP A 134 5.47 -1.20 24.58
CA ASP A 134 4.78 -2.49 24.62
C ASP A 134 3.45 -2.38 25.39
N GLY A 135 2.38 -2.87 24.75
CA GLY A 135 1.01 -2.78 25.28
C GLY A 135 0.32 -1.41 25.13
N ASP A 136 1.01 -0.38 24.63
CA ASP A 136 0.38 0.91 24.31
C ASP A 136 -0.42 0.78 22.99
N ASN A 137 -1.69 1.15 23.00
CA ASN A 137 -2.57 1.13 21.84
C ASN A 137 -3.13 2.53 21.49
N ASN A 138 -2.58 3.58 22.08
CA ASN A 138 -2.94 4.96 21.77
C ASN A 138 -2.06 5.53 20.65
N ASN A 139 -2.62 5.67 19.46
CA ASN A 139 -1.89 6.17 18.28
C ASN A 139 -1.49 7.65 18.35
N GLU A 140 -1.97 8.42 19.32
CA GLU A 140 -1.42 9.77 19.59
C GLU A 140 0.09 9.67 19.95
N HIS A 141 0.54 8.53 20.47
CA HIS A 141 1.93 8.25 20.79
C HIS A 141 2.72 7.63 19.62
N ALA A 142 2.08 7.23 18.53
CA ALA A 142 2.71 6.61 17.36
C ALA A 142 3.44 7.64 16.48
N GLN A 143 4.44 8.32 17.07
CA GLN A 143 5.11 9.45 16.45
C GLN A 143 5.81 9.07 15.16
N ARG A 144 6.47 7.89 15.11
CA ARG A 144 7.18 7.43 13.92
C ARG A 144 6.23 7.14 12.78
N TYR A 145 5.13 6.43 13.02
CA TYR A 145 4.12 6.19 12.01
C TYR A 145 3.54 7.50 11.46
N LYS A 146 3.21 8.44 12.35
CA LYS A 146 2.75 9.78 11.94
C LYS A 146 3.74 10.43 10.98
N VAL A 147 5.04 10.49 11.33
CA VAL A 147 6.05 11.07 10.46
C VAL A 147 6.16 10.31 9.15
N ARG A 148 6.26 8.99 9.19
CA ARG A 148 6.41 8.15 7.98
C ARG A 148 5.26 8.35 7.01
N THR A 149 4.00 8.44 7.50
CA THR A 149 2.80 8.44 6.66
C THR A 149 2.16 9.80 6.40
N THR A 150 2.67 10.88 7.01
CA THR A 150 2.11 12.24 6.80
C THR A 150 3.14 13.30 6.43
N ASP A 151 4.45 12.99 6.52
CA ASP A 151 5.49 13.91 6.05
C ASP A 151 5.48 13.96 4.52
N LEU A 152 5.34 15.17 3.98
CA LEU A 152 5.18 15.38 2.53
C LEU A 152 6.38 14.87 1.73
N ALA A 153 7.60 14.97 2.27
CA ALA A 153 8.78 14.48 1.57
C ALA A 153 8.78 12.95 1.42
N ASN A 154 8.28 12.21 2.42
CA ASN A 154 8.09 10.76 2.34
C ASN A 154 7.03 10.40 1.29
N LEU A 155 5.91 11.12 1.32
CA LEU A 155 4.79 10.90 0.40
C LEU A 155 5.19 11.15 -1.06
N GLU A 156 5.85 12.28 -1.32
CA GLU A 156 6.35 12.63 -2.67
C GLU A 156 7.46 11.68 -3.14
N ALA A 157 8.38 11.26 -2.26
CA ALA A 157 9.41 10.29 -2.60
C ALA A 157 8.80 8.93 -2.97
N SER A 158 7.73 8.53 -2.30
CA SER A 158 7.02 7.28 -2.58
C SER A 158 6.27 7.33 -3.91
N ASN A 159 5.61 8.45 -4.22
CA ASN A 159 4.99 8.66 -5.53
C ASN A 159 6.05 8.64 -6.66
N LYS A 160 7.22 9.21 -6.41
CA LYS A 160 8.35 9.18 -7.36
C LYS A 160 8.84 7.77 -7.65
N LEU A 161 9.00 6.93 -6.60
CA LEU A 161 9.39 5.54 -6.77
C LEU A 161 8.34 4.75 -7.57
N PHE A 162 7.06 5.04 -7.36
CA PHE A 162 6.00 4.41 -8.14
C PHE A 162 6.06 4.79 -9.62
N VAL A 163 6.33 6.06 -9.94
CA VAL A 163 6.55 6.50 -11.34
C VAL A 163 7.73 5.73 -11.96
N GLU A 164 8.86 5.61 -11.23
CA GLU A 164 10.02 4.83 -11.67
C GLU A 164 9.66 3.35 -11.93
N LEU A 165 8.87 2.74 -11.04
CA LEU A 165 8.39 1.37 -11.23
C LEU A 165 7.57 1.24 -12.52
N VAL A 166 6.64 2.17 -12.77
CA VAL A 166 5.80 2.14 -13.99
C VAL A 166 6.66 2.28 -15.25
N GLU A 167 7.63 3.19 -15.26
CA GLU A 167 8.55 3.38 -16.38
C GLU A 167 9.37 2.11 -16.65
N LYS A 168 9.94 1.50 -15.60
CA LYS A 168 10.70 0.25 -15.71
C LYS A 168 9.82 -0.92 -16.14
N ALA A 169 8.62 -1.06 -15.59
CA ALA A 169 7.68 -2.12 -16.01
C ALA A 169 7.32 -1.98 -17.49
N HIS A 170 7.05 -0.76 -17.96
CA HIS A 170 6.81 -0.50 -19.38
C HIS A 170 8.00 -0.84 -20.26
N ALA A 171 9.22 -0.60 -19.80
CA ALA A 171 10.45 -1.01 -20.54
C ALA A 171 10.58 -2.54 -20.68
N HIS A 172 10.03 -3.31 -19.74
CA HIS A 172 9.88 -4.77 -19.80
C HIS A 172 8.60 -5.23 -20.54
N GLY A 173 7.84 -4.31 -21.14
CA GLY A 173 6.58 -4.63 -21.82
C GLY A 173 5.41 -4.94 -20.89
N ILE A 174 5.58 -4.73 -19.58
CA ILE A 174 4.59 -5.05 -18.55
C ILE A 174 3.74 -3.81 -18.24
N LYS A 175 2.41 -3.94 -18.30
CA LYS A 175 1.46 -2.90 -17.92
C LYS A 175 1.11 -2.98 -16.44
N ILE A 176 0.68 -1.85 -15.87
CA ILE A 176 0.33 -1.74 -14.46
C ILE A 176 -1.18 -1.43 -14.32
N ILE A 177 -1.84 -2.17 -13.43
CA ILE A 177 -3.19 -1.88 -12.94
C ILE A 177 -3.10 -1.67 -11.43
N ILE A 178 -3.75 -0.61 -10.93
CA ILE A 178 -3.83 -0.28 -9.51
C ILE A 178 -5.25 -0.57 -9.01
N ASP A 179 -5.37 -1.26 -7.89
CA ASP A 179 -6.65 -1.45 -7.20
C ASP A 179 -7.10 -0.15 -6.54
N GLY A 180 -8.24 0.37 -6.97
CA GLY A 180 -8.87 1.57 -6.41
C GLY A 180 -9.96 1.21 -5.40
N VAL A 181 -9.72 1.39 -4.11
CA VAL A 181 -10.69 1.11 -3.05
C VAL A 181 -11.66 2.28 -2.89
N PHE A 182 -12.64 2.41 -3.79
CA PHE A 182 -13.58 3.53 -3.80
C PHE A 182 -14.88 3.28 -3.03
N ASN A 183 -15.16 2.04 -2.64
CA ASN A 183 -16.38 1.68 -1.92
C ASN A 183 -16.40 2.20 -0.47
N HIS A 184 -15.24 2.29 0.17
CA HIS A 184 -15.08 2.70 1.57
C HIS A 184 -13.67 3.23 1.81
N CYS A 185 -13.47 3.91 2.94
CA CYS A 185 -12.17 4.29 3.46
C CYS A 185 -11.87 3.58 4.79
N GLY A 186 -10.63 3.60 5.22
CA GLY A 186 -10.18 3.03 6.50
C GLY A 186 -10.53 3.88 7.71
N SER A 187 -10.40 3.30 8.91
CA SER A 187 -10.60 4.02 10.17
C SER A 187 -9.56 5.12 10.41
N PHE A 188 -8.38 5.01 9.79
CA PHE A 188 -7.29 6.00 9.86
C PHE A 188 -7.43 7.12 8.82
N ASN A 189 -8.52 7.09 8.03
CA ASN A 189 -8.66 7.99 6.89
C ASN A 189 -8.57 9.47 7.31
N LYS A 190 -7.81 10.25 6.53
CA LYS A 190 -7.50 11.66 6.80
C LYS A 190 -8.72 12.58 6.89
N TRP A 191 -9.82 12.22 6.23
CA TRP A 191 -11.06 13.04 6.31
C TRP A 191 -11.75 12.91 7.66
N MET A 192 -11.60 11.77 8.35
CA MET A 192 -12.15 11.56 9.70
C MET A 192 -11.13 11.90 10.79
N ASP A 193 -9.87 11.71 10.52
CA ASP A 193 -8.70 11.94 11.39
C ASP A 193 -8.89 11.48 12.85
N LYS A 194 -9.51 10.31 13.02
CA LYS A 194 -9.81 9.74 14.35
C LYS A 194 -8.56 9.53 15.20
N GLU A 195 -7.46 9.18 14.55
CA GLU A 195 -6.16 8.93 15.17
C GLU A 195 -5.33 10.22 15.37
N LYS A 196 -5.86 11.38 14.93
CA LYS A 196 -5.23 12.71 15.04
C LYS A 196 -3.84 12.80 14.40
N PHE A 197 -3.61 12.07 13.32
CA PHE A 197 -2.35 12.14 12.59
C PHE A 197 -2.19 13.42 11.79
N TYR A 198 -3.28 14.00 11.30
CA TYR A 198 -3.31 15.19 10.44
C TYR A 198 -3.63 16.47 11.21
N THR A 199 -4.27 16.38 12.38
CA THR A 199 -4.56 17.54 13.25
C THR A 199 -3.26 18.00 13.94
N LYS A 200 -3.08 19.34 14.00
CA LYS A 200 -1.95 19.98 14.70
C LYS A 200 -2.28 20.23 16.16
#